data_eb8abbd9be6174048b13a67d4e03c1e2
#
_entry.id   eb8abbd9be6174048b13a67d4e03c1e2
#
_cell.length_a   1.000
_cell.length_b   1.000
_cell.length_c   1.000
_cell.angle_alpha   90.00
_cell.angle_beta   90.00
_cell.angle_gamma   90.00
#
_symmetry.space_group_name_H-M   'P 1'
#
loop_
_entity.id
_entity.type
_entity.pdbx_description
1 polymer ?
#
loop_
_entity_poly.entity_id
_entity_poly.type
_entity_poly.pdbx_seq_one_letter_code
_entity_poly.pdbx_strand_id
1 'polypeptide(L)' 'MYEAQVFFKDLSHVKDFVATVAKYEKLPINLVSDIYTIDAHSLIGIISVDISNPLLLQVPVDNIPESFHSDIEKYLY' A
#
# COMPACT_ATOMS: atom_id res chain seq x y z
N MET A 1 -0.83 13.53 -7.36
CA MET A 1 -1.22 12.18 -6.84
C MET A 1 -0.34 11.10 -7.47
N TYR A 2 0.08 10.15 -6.68
CA TYR A 2 0.84 9.01 -7.17
C TYR A 2 -0.04 7.76 -7.09
N GLU A 3 -0.05 6.96 -8.15
CA GLU A 3 -0.81 5.71 -8.22
C GLU A 3 0.05 4.61 -8.84
N ALA A 4 -0.05 3.42 -8.30
CA ALA A 4 0.63 2.25 -8.85
C ALA A 4 -0.10 1.00 -8.39
N GLN A 5 0.01 -0.07 -9.16
CA GLN A 5 -0.54 -1.35 -8.74
C GLN A 5 0.48 -2.09 -7.88
N VAL A 6 0.01 -2.69 -6.80
CA VAL A 6 0.82 -3.50 -5.91
C VAL A 6 0.22 -4.89 -5.77
N PHE A 7 1.05 -5.86 -5.46
CA PHE A 7 0.61 -7.23 -5.28
C PHE A 7 1.29 -7.85 -4.07
N PHE A 8 0.52 -8.55 -3.26
CA PHE A 8 1.02 -9.24 -2.07
C PHE A 8 0.92 -10.74 -2.28
N LYS A 9 2.03 -11.44 -2.13
CA LYS A 9 2.11 -12.89 -2.35
C LYS A 9 1.37 -13.67 -1.27
N ASP A 10 1.42 -13.19 -0.04
CA ASP A 10 0.85 -13.86 1.12
C ASP A 10 0.74 -12.87 2.29
N LEU A 11 0.28 -13.36 3.43
CA LEU A 11 0.10 -12.53 4.62
C LEU A 11 1.43 -11.97 5.14
N SER A 12 2.49 -12.75 5.04
CA SER A 12 3.83 -12.30 5.46
C SER A 12 4.25 -11.06 4.64
N HIS A 13 3.95 -11.08 3.35
CA HIS A 13 4.26 -9.97 2.45
C HIS A 13 3.46 -8.72 2.82
N VAL A 14 2.18 -8.91 3.22
CA VAL A 14 1.34 -7.80 3.69
C VAL A 14 1.91 -7.19 4.96
N LYS A 15 2.33 -8.03 5.92
CA LYS A 15 2.93 -7.54 7.17
C LYS A 15 4.20 -6.74 6.91
N ASP A 16 5.01 -7.21 5.98
CA ASP A 16 6.24 -6.53 5.57
C ASP A 16 5.91 -5.15 4.98
N PHE A 17 4.90 -5.09 4.13
CA PHE A 17 4.45 -3.84 3.53
C PHE A 17 3.97 -2.86 4.60
N VAL A 18 3.14 -3.31 5.54
CA VAL A 18 2.62 -2.45 6.62
C VAL A 18 3.78 -1.89 7.46
N ALA A 19 4.77 -2.73 7.77
CA ALA A 19 5.95 -2.28 8.51
C ALA A 19 6.75 -1.25 7.71
N THR A 20 6.84 -1.42 6.40
CA THR A 20 7.54 -0.49 5.53
C THR A 20 6.85 0.88 5.50
N VAL A 21 5.54 0.90 5.28
CA VAL A 21 4.81 2.18 5.19
C VAL A 21 4.66 2.84 6.57
N ALA A 22 4.85 2.11 7.65
CA ALA A 22 4.81 2.70 9.00
C ALA A 22 5.84 3.81 9.19
N LYS A 23 6.92 3.80 8.41
CA LYS A 23 7.93 4.87 8.43
C LYS A 23 7.37 6.19 7.91
N TYR A 24 6.23 6.14 7.23
CA TYR A 24 5.61 7.30 6.57
C TYR A 24 4.24 7.55 7.18
N GLU A 25 4.15 7.55 8.51
CA GLU A 25 2.85 7.62 9.21
C GLU A 25 2.03 8.86 8.88
N LYS A 26 2.70 9.95 8.50
CA LYS A 26 2.01 11.20 8.14
C LYS A 26 1.64 11.26 6.66
N LEU A 27 2.12 10.32 5.87
CA LEU A 27 1.81 10.27 4.45
C LEU A 27 0.50 9.50 4.27
N PRO A 28 -0.53 10.11 3.69
CA PRO A 28 -1.76 9.36 3.42
C PRO A 28 -1.52 8.35 2.30
N ILE A 29 -1.77 7.08 2.59
CA ILE A 29 -1.56 6.00 1.63
C ILE A 29 -2.81 5.13 1.67
N ASN A 30 -3.43 4.95 0.51
CA ASN A 30 -4.64 4.14 0.38
C ASN A 30 -4.40 2.97 -0.55
N LEU A 31 -5.12 1.88 -0.30
CA LEU A 31 -5.20 0.75 -1.21
C LEU A 31 -6.65 0.62 -1.65
N VAL A 32 -6.86 0.52 -2.95
CA VAL A 32 -8.21 0.41 -3.52
C VAL A 32 -8.39 -0.99 -4.07
N SER A 33 -9.47 -1.64 -3.62
CA SER A 33 -9.89 -2.96 -4.09
C SER A 33 -11.37 -2.87 -4.47
N ASP A 34 -11.68 -2.97 -5.75
CA ASP A 34 -13.03 -2.81 -6.27
C ASP A 34 -13.63 -1.49 -5.79
N ILE A 35 -14.66 -1.55 -4.94
CA ILE A 35 -15.33 -0.36 -4.40
C ILE A 35 -14.78 0.07 -3.05
N TYR A 36 -13.82 -0.68 -2.49
CA TYR A 36 -13.30 -0.41 -1.16
C TYR A 36 -12.02 0.41 -1.23
N THR A 37 -11.93 1.43 -0.37
CA THR A 37 -10.70 2.18 -0.15
C THR A 37 -10.24 1.88 1.26
N ILE A 38 -9.01 1.39 1.39
CA ILE A 38 -8.46 0.90 2.65
C ILE A 38 -7.25 1.73 3.01
N ASP A 39 -7.12 2.08 4.29
CA ASP A 39 -5.92 2.73 4.78
C ASP A 39 -4.76 1.73 4.75
N ALA A 40 -3.71 2.04 4.00
CA ALA A 40 -2.55 1.16 3.87
C ALA A 40 -1.77 1.00 5.17
N HIS A 41 -2.02 1.85 6.17
CA HIS A 41 -1.41 1.72 7.49
C HIS A 41 -2.16 0.71 8.36
N SER A 42 -3.28 0.16 7.88
CA SER A 42 -4.11 -0.76 8.66
C SER A 42 -3.91 -2.20 8.18
N LEU A 43 -3.20 -3.00 8.98
CA LEU A 43 -3.04 -4.43 8.67
C LEU A 43 -4.41 -5.12 8.58
N ILE A 44 -5.28 -4.85 9.55
CA ILE A 44 -6.62 -5.47 9.59
C ILE A 44 -7.42 -5.08 8.35
N GLY A 45 -7.34 -3.81 7.94
CA GLY A 45 -8.03 -3.34 6.74
C GLY A 45 -7.57 -4.09 5.50
N ILE A 46 -6.26 -4.28 5.33
CA ILE A 46 -5.72 -4.94 4.16
C ILE A 46 -6.11 -6.42 4.11
N ILE A 47 -6.02 -7.13 5.23
CA ILE A 47 -6.34 -8.56 5.23
C ILE A 47 -7.84 -8.84 5.16
N SER A 48 -8.67 -7.80 5.29
CA SER A 48 -10.12 -7.97 5.16
C SER A 48 -10.58 -8.01 3.71
N VAL A 49 -9.69 -7.71 2.76
CA VAL A 49 -10.01 -7.78 1.32
C VAL A 49 -9.26 -8.92 0.67
N ASP A 50 -9.65 -9.25 -0.55
CA ASP A 50 -8.99 -10.31 -1.32
C ASP A 50 -7.65 -9.80 -1.86
N ILE A 51 -6.55 -10.31 -1.30
CA ILE A 51 -5.21 -9.91 -1.72
C ILE A 51 -4.67 -10.77 -2.88
N SER A 52 -5.45 -11.72 -3.38
CA SER A 52 -5.02 -12.57 -4.50
C SER A 52 -4.97 -11.81 -5.82
N ASN A 53 -5.55 -10.63 -5.88
CA ASN A 53 -5.50 -9.74 -7.04
C ASN A 53 -4.69 -8.49 -6.73
N PRO A 54 -4.10 -7.84 -7.74
CA PRO A 54 -3.41 -6.57 -7.51
C PRO A 54 -4.36 -5.52 -6.94
N LEU A 55 -3.82 -4.67 -6.08
CA LEU A 55 -4.55 -3.55 -5.49
C LEU A 55 -3.96 -2.24 -6.03
N LEU A 56 -4.78 -1.21 -6.11
CA LEU A 56 -4.31 0.11 -6.54
C LEU A 56 -3.82 0.89 -5.31
N LEU A 57 -2.54 1.21 -5.30
CA LEU A 57 -1.96 2.08 -4.28
C LEU A 57 -2.15 3.51 -4.72
N GLN A 58 -2.68 4.36 -3.82
CA GLN A 58 -2.87 5.78 -4.08
C GLN A 58 -2.25 6.60 -2.97
N VAL A 59 -1.46 7.59 -3.34
CA VAL A 59 -0.93 8.59 -2.41
C VAL A 59 -1.44 9.94 -2.90
N PRO A 60 -2.49 10.49 -2.29
CA PRO A 60 -3.22 11.65 -2.82
C PRO A 60 -2.56 13.00 -2.52
N VAL A 61 -1.24 13.04 -2.45
CA VAL A 61 -0.48 14.28 -2.25
C VAL A 61 0.67 14.30 -3.25
N ASP A 62 1.23 15.49 -3.49
CA ASP A 62 2.30 15.65 -4.48
C ASP A 62 3.69 15.54 -3.87
N ASN A 63 3.83 15.92 -2.62
CA ASN A 63 5.14 15.98 -1.97
C ASN A 63 5.49 14.64 -1.32
N ILE A 64 5.91 13.69 -2.14
CA ILE A 64 6.20 12.33 -1.71
C ILE A 64 7.72 12.13 -1.60
N PRO A 65 8.21 11.67 -0.45
CA PRO A 65 9.66 11.42 -0.31
C PRO A 65 10.15 10.40 -1.33
N GLU A 66 11.34 10.65 -1.89
CA GLU A 66 11.95 9.74 -2.85
C GLU A 66 12.18 8.36 -2.24
N SER A 67 12.49 8.31 -0.95
CA SER A 67 12.68 7.03 -0.24
C SER A 67 11.42 6.17 -0.23
N PHE A 68 10.23 6.79 -0.28
CA PHE A 68 8.99 6.04 -0.36
C PHE A 68 8.93 5.21 -1.65
N HIS A 69 9.28 5.81 -2.76
CA HIS A 69 9.27 5.11 -4.05
C HIS A 69 10.22 3.92 -4.03
N SER A 70 11.41 4.09 -3.48
CA SER A 70 12.37 2.99 -3.35
C SER A 70 11.85 1.89 -2.44
N ASP A 71 11.24 2.28 -1.32
CA ASP A 71 10.80 1.32 -0.32
C ASP A 71 9.64 0.44 -0.79
N ILE A 72 8.75 0.96 -1.65
CA ILE A 72 7.60 0.20 -2.13
C ILE A 72 7.87 -0.55 -3.43
N GLU A 73 9.03 -0.37 -4.03
CA GLU A 73 9.33 -0.92 -5.35
C GLU A 73 9.13 -2.43 -5.42
N LYS A 74 9.49 -3.15 -4.37
CA LYS A 74 9.39 -4.62 -4.36
C LYS A 74 7.94 -5.12 -4.32
N TYR A 75 6.97 -4.24 -4.05
CA TYR A 75 5.55 -4.62 -4.02
C TYR A 75 4.85 -4.28 -5.34
N LEU A 76 5.49 -3.56 -6.22
CA LEU A 76 4.88 -3.15 -7.48
C LEU A 76 4.55 -4.37 -8.35
N TYR A 77 3.39 -4.29 -8.97
CA TYR A 77 2.89 -5.37 -9.82
C TYR A 77 3.34 -5.20 -11.26
#